data_16b4dcc0a8aa7c35a2a9d3414faa4b85
#
_entry.id   16b4dcc0a8aa7c35a2a9d3414faa4b85
#
_cell.length_a   1.000
_cell.length_b   1.000
_cell.length_c   1.000
_cell.angle_alpha   90.00
_cell.angle_beta   90.00
_cell.angle_gamma   90.00
#
_symmetry.space_group_name_H-M   'P 1'
#
loop_
_entity.id
_entity.type
_entity.pdbx_description
1 polymer ?
#
loop_
_entity_poly.entity_id
_entity_poly.type
_entity_poly.pdbx_seq_one_letter_code
_entity_poly.pdbx_strand_id
1 'polypeptide(L)'
;MQYWNFKNNLLTFIFSFPVLASFAQENSPYSRYGVGNLKQTENISNRGMGGVSVADDNPLQANPINPATYTGIRMTSLQIGLEGSRFRIRNNNGTHRTGSSTLSYINIGFPVAKNAGISFGLLPQTRSAYNMQKYNSLPGIDDNALSTYFGGGGLQKVYIGGAYKYQQLSIGLNTGYNFGSIQNSTTTEFTDSLDINSSNFSARTIMGGFFWQLGLLYTHKINEDMSLKGGVSYTGAQSLRAKKEMRWESYRYDITDPYFQVDSVVDAKGKIQIPGQAALGLMLSQGDYWQVGADLSMSDWSNFRSYEQADSFGKQFMFKFGGAITPDINSVNNYWKRMTFRAGVYTGQDLVRLNGTSLSRSGITVGLGYPIRRTNNSIGQLNAVLEFGNRGTLNNG
;
A
#
# COMPACT_ATOMS: atom_id res chain seq x y z
N MET A 1 32.84 -20.65 23.24
CA MET A 1 32.11 -19.67 24.10
C MET A 1 31.74 -18.34 23.41
N GLN A 2 32.17 -18.05 22.17
CA GLN A 2 31.85 -16.80 21.45
C GLN A 2 30.51 -16.81 20.68
N TYR A 3 29.87 -17.96 20.46
CA TYR A 3 28.65 -18.06 19.68
C TYR A 3 27.34 -17.68 20.42
N TRP A 4 27.38 -17.61 21.75
CA TRP A 4 26.16 -17.27 22.53
C TRP A 4 25.87 -15.78 22.56
N ASN A 5 26.87 -14.93 22.51
CA ASN A 5 26.70 -13.49 22.59
C ASN A 5 26.03 -12.88 21.33
N PHE A 6 26.18 -13.51 20.16
CA PHE A 6 25.61 -12.99 18.92
C PHE A 6 24.10 -13.24 18.83
N LYS A 7 23.63 -14.38 19.32
CA LYS A 7 22.17 -14.69 19.36
C LYS A 7 21.43 -13.78 20.33
N ASN A 8 22.02 -13.51 21.48
CA ASN A 8 21.41 -12.64 22.48
C ASN A 8 21.37 -11.18 22.04
N ASN A 9 22.42 -10.70 21.37
CA ASN A 9 22.44 -9.33 20.81
C ASN A 9 21.47 -9.14 19.64
N LEU A 10 21.27 -10.17 18.82
CA LEU A 10 20.29 -10.12 17.72
C LEU A 10 18.86 -10.15 18.26
N LEU A 11 18.57 -10.97 19.27
CA LEU A 11 17.28 -11.00 19.97
C LEU A 11 17.00 -9.68 20.70
N THR A 12 18.01 -9.09 21.33
CA THR A 12 17.87 -7.79 22.02
C THR A 12 17.64 -6.66 21.00
N PHE A 13 18.28 -6.70 19.83
CA PHE A 13 18.07 -5.73 18.76
C PHE A 13 16.68 -5.86 18.12
N ILE A 14 16.17 -7.07 17.96
CA ILE A 14 14.79 -7.32 17.45
C ILE A 14 13.74 -6.91 18.49
N PHE A 15 14.02 -7.06 19.78
CA PHE A 15 13.09 -6.68 20.85
C PHE A 15 13.15 -5.20 21.23
N SER A 16 14.24 -4.49 20.98
CA SER A 16 14.35 -3.05 21.24
C SER A 16 13.80 -2.18 20.10
N PHE A 17 13.56 -2.73 18.91
CA PHE A 17 12.98 -2.00 17.78
C PHE A 17 11.49 -1.57 17.97
N PRO A 18 10.62 -2.35 18.68
CA PRO A 18 9.23 -1.93 18.90
C PRO A 18 9.05 -0.76 19.88
N VAL A 19 10.01 -0.48 20.72
CA VAL A 19 9.88 0.59 21.75
C VAL A 19 10.01 2.00 21.15
N LEU A 20 10.53 2.12 19.93
CA LEU A 20 10.63 3.40 19.19
C LEU A 20 9.45 3.67 18.25
N ALA A 21 8.49 2.76 18.14
CA ALA A 21 7.24 2.99 17.44
C ALA A 21 6.33 3.87 18.31
N SER A 22 6.69 5.13 18.49
CA SER A 22 5.73 6.15 18.87
C SER A 22 4.58 6.04 17.86
N PHE A 23 3.38 5.73 18.33
CA PHE A 23 2.17 5.65 17.52
C PHE A 23 1.83 7.03 16.97
N ALA A 24 2.60 7.49 15.98
CA ALA A 24 2.22 8.63 15.18
C ALA A 24 1.04 8.17 14.33
N GLN A 25 -0.15 8.66 14.66
CA GLN A 25 -1.34 8.40 13.86
C GLN A 25 -1.15 9.06 12.49
N GLU A 26 -1.24 8.26 11.44
CA GLU A 26 -1.30 8.79 10.07
C GLU A 26 -2.45 9.77 10.00
N ASN A 27 -2.19 10.97 9.47
CA ASN A 27 -3.22 11.95 9.21
C ASN A 27 -3.07 12.40 7.75
N SER A 28 -3.86 11.78 6.88
CA SER A 28 -3.87 12.10 5.45
C SER A 28 -5.26 12.57 5.03
N PRO A 29 -5.47 13.87 4.77
CA PRO A 29 -6.76 14.40 4.34
C PRO A 29 -7.31 13.70 3.09
N TYR A 30 -6.43 13.27 2.20
CA TYR A 30 -6.82 12.55 0.97
C TYR A 30 -7.42 11.17 1.24
N SER A 31 -7.18 10.58 2.41
CA SER A 31 -7.75 9.28 2.78
C SER A 31 -9.23 9.33 3.15
N ARG A 32 -9.83 10.52 3.16
CA ARG A 32 -11.27 10.71 3.35
C ARG A 32 -12.10 10.24 2.15
N TYR A 33 -11.51 10.24 0.95
CA TYR A 33 -12.21 9.89 -0.28
C TYR A 33 -12.29 8.37 -0.48
N GLY A 34 -13.45 7.90 -0.93
CA GLY A 34 -13.71 6.51 -1.31
C GLY A 34 -13.42 5.50 -0.21
N VAL A 35 -12.50 4.60 -0.49
CA VAL A 35 -12.06 3.53 0.42
C VAL A 35 -10.72 3.82 1.10
N GLY A 36 -10.27 5.08 1.06
CA GLY A 36 -8.99 5.51 1.62
C GLY A 36 -7.86 5.55 0.59
N ASN A 37 -6.66 5.91 1.05
CA ASN A 37 -5.46 5.93 0.22
C ASN A 37 -5.06 4.52 -0.22
N LEU A 38 -4.74 4.34 -1.50
CA LEU A 38 -4.14 3.11 -1.99
C LEU A 38 -2.76 2.89 -1.35
N LYS A 39 -2.52 1.68 -0.89
CA LYS A 39 -1.21 1.27 -0.39
C LYS A 39 -0.38 0.68 -1.52
N GLN A 40 0.92 0.86 -1.43
CA GLN A 40 1.86 0.21 -2.33
C GLN A 40 1.96 -1.27 -1.94
N THR A 41 1.68 -2.15 -2.89
CA THR A 41 1.65 -3.61 -2.68
C THR A 41 2.88 -4.33 -3.25
N GLU A 42 3.81 -3.57 -3.85
CA GLU A 42 5.09 -4.07 -4.31
C GLU A 42 5.98 -4.51 -3.13
N ASN A 43 6.78 -5.54 -3.34
CA ASN A 43 7.78 -5.96 -2.37
C ASN A 43 8.77 -4.82 -2.06
N ILE A 44 9.32 -4.79 -0.85
CA ILE A 44 10.28 -3.76 -0.42
C ILE A 44 11.47 -3.66 -1.39
N SER A 45 11.97 -4.79 -1.90
CA SER A 45 13.03 -4.81 -2.90
C SER A 45 12.66 -4.07 -4.19
N ASN A 46 11.45 -4.28 -4.71
CA ASN A 46 10.93 -3.61 -5.90
C ASN A 46 10.69 -2.12 -5.65
N ARG A 47 10.21 -1.76 -4.45
CA ARG A 47 10.07 -0.35 -4.05
C ARG A 47 11.40 0.39 -4.08
N GLY A 48 12.52 -0.29 -3.77
CA GLY A 48 13.87 0.27 -3.93
C GLY A 48 14.24 0.62 -5.38
N MET A 49 13.55 0.01 -6.36
CA MET A 49 13.70 0.28 -7.80
C MET A 49 12.54 1.15 -8.34
N GLY A 50 12.02 2.10 -7.55
CA GLY A 50 10.88 2.93 -7.96
C GLY A 50 9.54 2.18 -7.99
N GLY A 51 9.49 0.93 -7.53
CA GLY A 51 8.32 0.06 -7.60
C GLY A 51 8.21 -0.75 -8.90
N VAL A 52 9.27 -0.83 -9.71
CA VAL A 52 9.33 -1.71 -10.89
C VAL A 52 9.19 -3.16 -10.45
N SER A 53 8.19 -3.86 -10.98
CA SER A 53 7.79 -5.17 -10.47
C SER A 53 7.08 -6.08 -11.48
N VAL A 54 6.44 -5.54 -12.52
CA VAL A 54 5.54 -6.31 -13.39
C VAL A 54 6.27 -7.44 -14.15
N ALA A 55 7.54 -7.23 -14.49
CA ALA A 55 8.36 -8.24 -15.16
C ALA A 55 9.46 -8.84 -14.25
N ASP A 56 9.42 -8.57 -12.93
CA ASP A 56 10.43 -9.05 -11.97
C ASP A 56 10.05 -10.44 -11.43
N ASP A 57 10.75 -11.47 -11.90
CA ASP A 57 10.61 -12.87 -11.49
C ASP A 57 11.74 -13.33 -10.55
N ASN A 58 12.13 -12.48 -9.61
CA ASN A 58 13.19 -12.77 -8.64
C ASN A 58 13.01 -14.15 -8.00
N PRO A 59 14.02 -15.05 -8.05
CA PRO A 59 13.89 -16.44 -7.61
C PRO A 59 13.70 -16.61 -6.10
N LEU A 60 13.99 -15.59 -5.32
CA LEU A 60 13.89 -15.59 -3.85
C LEU A 60 12.60 -14.96 -3.33
N GLN A 61 11.75 -14.42 -4.21
CA GLN A 61 10.61 -13.61 -3.81
C GLN A 61 9.34 -13.97 -4.57
N ALA A 62 8.23 -14.07 -3.85
CA ALA A 62 6.91 -14.08 -4.46
C ALA A 62 6.51 -12.64 -4.79
N ASN A 63 6.14 -12.37 -6.02
CA ASN A 63 5.73 -11.03 -6.48
C ASN A 63 4.22 -11.00 -6.79
N PRO A 64 3.39 -10.45 -5.88
CA PRO A 64 1.94 -10.46 -6.04
C PRO A 64 1.43 -9.51 -7.13
N ILE A 65 2.28 -8.63 -7.67
CA ILE A 65 1.90 -7.66 -8.71
C ILE A 65 1.64 -8.35 -10.05
N ASN A 66 2.42 -9.39 -10.37
CA ASN A 66 2.19 -10.21 -11.56
C ASN A 66 2.31 -11.69 -11.17
N PRO A 67 1.19 -12.44 -11.09
CA PRO A 67 1.24 -13.84 -10.68
C PRO A 67 2.07 -14.73 -11.63
N ALA A 68 2.25 -14.38 -12.91
CA ALA A 68 3.09 -15.16 -13.82
C ALA A 68 4.55 -15.27 -13.37
N THR A 69 5.03 -14.35 -12.54
CA THR A 69 6.39 -14.34 -11.98
C THR A 69 6.64 -15.45 -10.97
N TYR A 70 5.60 -16.12 -10.44
CA TYR A 70 5.77 -17.24 -9.50
C TYR A 70 6.51 -18.41 -10.11
N THR A 71 6.52 -18.54 -11.44
CA THR A 71 7.35 -19.54 -12.14
C THR A 71 8.85 -19.32 -11.96
N GLY A 72 9.26 -18.13 -11.55
CA GLY A 72 10.66 -17.78 -11.20
C GLY A 72 11.09 -18.28 -9.84
N ILE A 73 10.18 -18.55 -8.90
CA ILE A 73 10.50 -18.97 -7.53
C ILE A 73 11.29 -20.27 -7.53
N ARG A 74 12.44 -20.29 -6.86
CA ARG A 74 13.33 -21.47 -6.80
C ARG A 74 13.42 -22.08 -5.40
N MET A 75 13.02 -21.34 -4.38
CA MET A 75 13.05 -21.79 -2.98
C MET A 75 11.75 -21.36 -2.30
N THR A 76 11.31 -22.12 -1.30
CA THR A 76 10.25 -21.64 -0.42
C THR A 76 10.66 -20.31 0.20
N SER A 77 9.86 -19.29 0.01
CA SER A 77 10.15 -17.95 0.48
C SER A 77 9.08 -17.47 1.44
N LEU A 78 9.49 -16.92 2.58
CA LEU A 78 8.64 -16.15 3.49
C LEU A 78 9.13 -14.70 3.46
N GLN A 79 8.22 -13.78 3.21
CA GLN A 79 8.51 -12.36 3.13
C GLN A 79 7.55 -11.58 4.01
N ILE A 80 8.13 -10.70 4.83
CA ILE A 80 7.40 -9.77 5.69
C ILE A 80 7.93 -8.37 5.41
N GLY A 81 7.04 -7.46 5.04
CA GLY A 81 7.37 -6.06 4.81
C GLY A 81 6.78 -5.16 5.87
N LEU A 82 7.58 -4.24 6.39
CA LEU A 82 7.17 -3.18 7.30
C LEU A 82 7.43 -1.83 6.64
N GLU A 83 6.54 -0.88 6.86
CA GLU A 83 6.65 0.47 6.32
C GLU A 83 6.48 1.49 7.44
N GLY A 84 7.42 2.42 7.53
CA GLY A 84 7.28 3.65 8.29
C GLY A 84 7.21 4.83 7.34
N SER A 85 6.24 5.72 7.49
CA SER A 85 6.10 6.91 6.67
C SER A 85 6.00 8.17 7.52
N ARG A 86 6.56 9.26 7.00
CA ARG A 86 6.45 10.60 7.58
C ARG A 86 5.99 11.55 6.49
N PHE A 87 4.88 12.24 6.73
CA PHE A 87 4.31 13.21 5.81
C PHE A 87 4.44 14.63 6.35
N ARG A 88 4.67 15.54 5.44
CA ARG A 88 4.56 16.98 5.66
C ARG A 88 3.41 17.49 4.80
N ILE A 89 2.31 17.85 5.45
CA ILE A 89 1.14 18.43 4.80
C ILE A 89 1.29 19.94 4.90
N ARG A 90 1.27 20.62 3.76
CA ARG A 90 1.37 22.08 3.67
C ARG A 90 0.10 22.64 3.07
N ASN A 91 -0.46 23.65 3.71
CA ASN A 91 -1.55 24.47 3.19
C ASN A 91 -1.23 25.94 3.40
N ASN A 92 -2.14 26.84 2.98
CA ASN A 92 -1.95 28.29 3.13
C ASN A 92 -1.87 28.76 4.59
N ASN A 93 -2.35 27.98 5.54
CA ASN A 93 -2.40 28.31 6.97
C ASN A 93 -1.24 27.71 7.77
N GLY A 94 -0.40 26.86 7.16
CA GLY A 94 0.74 26.29 7.86
C GLY A 94 1.23 24.95 7.34
N THR A 95 2.07 24.33 8.17
CA THR A 95 2.66 23.01 7.88
C THR A 95 2.41 22.07 9.05
N HIS A 96 1.80 20.93 8.77
CA HIS A 96 1.57 19.86 9.75
C HIS A 96 2.45 18.65 9.40
N ARG A 97 2.96 17.99 10.44
CA ARG A 97 3.75 16.76 10.30
C ARG A 97 2.99 15.60 10.91
N THR A 98 2.93 14.49 10.19
CA THR A 98 2.29 13.27 10.64
C THR A 98 3.12 12.08 10.17
N GLY A 99 2.89 10.90 10.76
CA GLY A 99 3.58 9.70 10.37
C GLY A 99 2.77 8.46 10.70
N SER A 100 3.18 7.32 10.15
CA SER A 100 2.56 6.05 10.45
C SER A 100 3.58 4.92 10.35
N SER A 101 3.28 3.83 11.06
CA SER A 101 3.97 2.56 10.89
C SER A 101 2.91 1.48 10.62
N THR A 102 3.17 0.62 9.64
CA THR A 102 2.21 -0.39 9.21
C THR A 102 2.90 -1.60 8.60
N LEU A 103 2.22 -2.74 8.67
CA LEU A 103 2.58 -3.92 7.90
C LEU A 103 2.31 -3.64 6.41
N SER A 104 3.30 -3.87 5.53
CA SER A 104 3.15 -3.72 4.08
C SER A 104 2.66 -4.99 3.41
N TYR A 105 3.15 -6.15 3.83
CA TYR A 105 2.72 -7.45 3.32
C TYR A 105 3.26 -8.61 4.15
N ILE A 106 2.58 -9.74 4.01
CA ILE A 106 3.09 -11.07 4.31
C ILE A 106 2.85 -11.92 3.08
N ASN A 107 3.92 -12.40 2.43
CA ASN A 107 3.85 -13.26 1.25
C ASN A 107 4.63 -14.53 1.50
N ILE A 108 4.08 -15.65 1.04
CA ILE A 108 4.74 -16.94 1.04
C ILE A 108 4.68 -17.50 -0.37
N GLY A 109 5.82 -17.97 -0.87
CA GLY A 109 5.94 -18.54 -2.20
C GLY A 109 6.56 -19.92 -2.15
N PHE A 110 6.07 -20.83 -2.98
CA PHE A 110 6.56 -22.20 -3.09
C PHE A 110 6.83 -22.56 -4.56
N PRO A 111 8.01 -23.10 -4.88
CA PRO A 111 8.20 -23.81 -6.14
C PRO A 111 7.51 -25.19 -6.07
N VAL A 112 6.52 -25.42 -6.94
CA VAL A 112 5.79 -26.71 -7.00
C VAL A 112 6.47 -27.65 -7.96
N ALA A 113 6.98 -27.10 -9.08
CA ALA A 113 7.73 -27.83 -10.10
C ALA A 113 8.77 -26.88 -10.74
N LYS A 114 9.62 -27.41 -11.64
CA LYS A 114 10.60 -26.58 -12.37
C LYS A 114 9.97 -25.39 -13.11
N ASN A 115 8.73 -25.57 -13.56
CA ASN A 115 7.99 -24.61 -14.36
C ASN A 115 6.73 -24.08 -13.67
N ALA A 116 6.50 -24.38 -12.40
CA ALA A 116 5.29 -24.00 -11.69
C ALA A 116 5.61 -23.52 -10.28
N GLY A 117 4.93 -22.45 -9.87
CA GLY A 117 5.01 -21.89 -8.53
C GLY A 117 3.65 -21.48 -8.03
N ILE A 118 3.49 -21.48 -6.72
CA ILE A 118 2.30 -20.96 -6.02
C ILE A 118 2.70 -19.92 -5.00
N SER A 119 1.79 -19.03 -4.71
CA SER A 119 1.98 -18.03 -3.65
C SER A 119 0.66 -17.76 -2.95
N PHE A 120 0.74 -17.42 -1.68
CA PHE A 120 -0.36 -16.85 -0.92
C PHE A 120 0.15 -15.75 -0.01
N GLY A 121 -0.72 -14.83 0.38
CA GLY A 121 -0.33 -13.72 1.23
C GLY A 121 -1.46 -12.84 1.67
N LEU A 122 -1.09 -11.88 2.51
CA LEU A 122 -1.93 -10.82 3.03
C LEU A 122 -1.30 -9.47 2.70
N LEU A 123 -2.08 -8.59 2.07
CA LEU A 123 -1.65 -7.26 1.62
C LEU A 123 -2.65 -6.21 2.09
N PRO A 124 -2.24 -5.13 2.76
CA PRO A 124 -3.07 -3.94 2.86
C PRO A 124 -3.32 -3.35 1.46
N GLN A 125 -4.58 -3.13 1.10
CA GLN A 125 -4.94 -2.56 -0.19
C GLN A 125 -5.18 -1.06 -0.09
N THR A 126 -5.92 -0.63 0.96
CA THR A 126 -6.17 0.79 1.22
C THR A 126 -6.05 1.09 2.70
N ARG A 127 -5.90 2.37 3.02
CA ARG A 127 -5.94 2.87 4.40
C ARG A 127 -6.63 4.22 4.45
N SER A 128 -7.62 4.34 5.32
CA SER A 128 -8.22 5.60 5.74
C SER A 128 -7.66 5.95 7.11
N ALA A 129 -7.07 7.13 7.23
CA ALA A 129 -6.57 7.65 8.49
C ALA A 129 -6.46 9.17 8.39
N TYR A 130 -7.39 9.88 8.98
CA TYR A 130 -7.38 11.34 9.08
C TYR A 130 -8.01 11.81 10.37
N ASN A 131 -7.50 12.93 10.87
CA ASN A 131 -8.06 13.69 11.97
C ASN A 131 -7.84 15.17 11.66
N MET A 132 -8.91 15.87 11.33
CA MET A 132 -8.88 17.27 10.91
C MET A 132 -9.83 18.08 11.78
N GLN A 133 -9.42 19.30 12.11
CA GLN A 133 -10.24 20.22 12.88
C GLN A 133 -10.45 21.52 12.09
N LYS A 134 -11.64 22.08 12.22
CA LYS A 134 -12.01 23.34 11.62
C LYS A 134 -12.88 24.13 12.58
N TYR A 135 -12.47 25.38 12.86
CA TYR A 135 -13.31 26.34 13.52
C TYR A 135 -14.24 27.02 12.51
N ASN A 136 -15.51 27.07 12.82
CA ASN A 136 -16.53 27.71 12.01
C ASN A 136 -17.24 28.76 12.85
N SER A 137 -17.28 30.01 12.38
CA SER A 137 -18.20 31.01 12.89
C SER A 137 -19.58 30.76 12.30
N LEU A 138 -20.60 30.69 13.16
CA LEU A 138 -22.00 30.52 12.71
C LEU A 138 -22.71 31.87 12.73
N PRO A 139 -23.41 32.26 11.65
CA PRO A 139 -24.16 33.50 11.62
C PRO A 139 -25.24 33.54 12.71
N GLY A 140 -25.23 34.59 13.55
CA GLY A 140 -26.23 34.77 14.60
C GLY A 140 -25.99 34.02 15.91
N ILE A 141 -24.81 33.38 16.05
CA ILE A 141 -24.34 32.71 17.25
C ILE A 141 -22.97 33.31 17.60
N ASP A 142 -22.84 33.92 18.78
CA ASP A 142 -21.58 34.50 19.28
C ASP A 142 -20.58 33.43 19.71
N ASP A 143 -20.73 32.18 19.26
CA ASP A 143 -19.88 31.06 19.64
C ASP A 143 -19.18 30.45 18.41
N ASN A 144 -18.00 29.91 18.64
CA ASN A 144 -17.22 29.20 17.64
C ASN A 144 -17.50 27.70 17.71
N ALA A 145 -18.03 27.14 16.63
CA ALA A 145 -18.18 25.69 16.50
C ALA A 145 -16.86 25.05 16.07
N LEU A 146 -16.36 24.10 16.88
CA LEU A 146 -15.25 23.24 16.52
C LEU A 146 -15.77 21.98 15.85
N SER A 147 -15.54 21.86 14.53
CA SER A 147 -15.83 20.63 13.79
C SER A 147 -14.61 19.75 13.72
N THR A 148 -14.69 18.54 14.26
CA THR A 148 -13.64 17.51 14.19
C THR A 148 -14.06 16.40 13.22
N TYR A 149 -13.25 16.17 12.19
CA TYR A 149 -13.45 15.11 11.20
C TYR A 149 -12.45 14.00 11.45
N PHE A 150 -12.95 12.81 11.72
CA PHE A 150 -12.13 11.62 11.96
C PHE A 150 -12.46 10.53 10.96
N GLY A 151 -11.43 9.79 10.52
CA GLY A 151 -11.60 8.59 9.73
C GLY A 151 -10.50 7.57 9.99
N GLY A 152 -10.91 6.31 9.99
CA GLY A 152 -9.99 5.19 10.25
C GLY A 152 -10.40 3.92 9.54
N GLY A 153 -9.45 2.98 9.39
CA GLY A 153 -9.71 1.68 8.78
C GLY A 153 -9.06 1.49 7.41
N GLY A 154 -9.65 0.64 6.58
CA GLY A 154 -9.16 0.34 5.24
C GLY A 154 -9.49 -1.08 4.78
N LEU A 155 -9.02 -1.44 3.59
CA LEU A 155 -9.17 -2.75 2.99
C LEU A 155 -7.89 -3.57 3.10
N GLN A 156 -8.06 -4.85 3.38
CA GLN A 156 -7.04 -5.88 3.34
C GLN A 156 -7.38 -6.86 2.20
N LYS A 157 -6.35 -7.46 1.60
CA LYS A 157 -6.46 -8.45 0.55
C LYS A 157 -5.74 -9.72 0.98
N VAL A 158 -6.47 -10.84 1.08
CA VAL A 158 -5.87 -12.17 1.17
C VAL A 158 -5.96 -12.82 -0.20
N TYR A 159 -4.86 -13.44 -0.64
CA TYR A 159 -4.82 -14.06 -1.96
C TYR A 159 -4.13 -15.43 -1.93
N ILE A 160 -4.50 -16.23 -2.89
CA ILE A 160 -3.79 -17.42 -3.34
C ILE A 160 -3.63 -17.34 -4.85
N GLY A 161 -2.48 -17.75 -5.34
CA GLY A 161 -2.22 -17.75 -6.77
C GLY A 161 -1.27 -18.84 -7.19
N GLY A 162 -1.29 -19.11 -8.49
CA GLY A 162 -0.42 -20.08 -9.13
C GLY A 162 0.00 -19.63 -10.51
N ALA A 163 1.12 -20.15 -10.98
CA ALA A 163 1.62 -19.90 -12.30
C ALA A 163 2.26 -21.15 -12.93
N TYR A 164 2.18 -21.19 -14.23
CA TYR A 164 2.80 -22.23 -15.05
C TYR A 164 3.56 -21.60 -16.22
N LYS A 165 4.76 -22.12 -16.48
CA LYS A 165 5.62 -21.70 -17.58
C LYS A 165 5.64 -22.75 -18.67
N TYR A 166 5.29 -22.33 -19.88
CA TYR A 166 5.44 -23.13 -21.09
C TYR A 166 6.44 -22.45 -22.02
N GLN A 167 7.58 -23.10 -22.25
CA GLN A 167 8.71 -22.54 -23.00
C GLN A 167 9.17 -21.18 -22.45
N GLN A 168 8.90 -20.09 -23.18
CA GLN A 168 9.29 -18.72 -22.84
C GLN A 168 8.16 -17.92 -22.18
N LEU A 169 6.91 -18.43 -22.25
CA LEU A 169 5.73 -17.77 -21.74
C LEU A 169 5.31 -18.36 -20.39
N SER A 170 5.11 -17.51 -19.41
CA SER A 170 4.52 -17.85 -18.12
C SER A 170 3.13 -17.21 -18.03
N ILE A 171 2.17 -17.96 -17.51
CA ILE A 171 0.80 -17.51 -17.24
C ILE A 171 0.52 -17.74 -15.77
N GLY A 172 -0.09 -16.77 -15.12
CA GLY A 172 -0.44 -16.86 -13.70
C GLY A 172 -1.80 -16.27 -13.39
N LEU A 173 -2.39 -16.76 -12.32
CA LEU A 173 -3.67 -16.32 -11.78
C LEU A 173 -3.54 -16.14 -10.27
N ASN A 174 -3.98 -14.99 -9.77
CA ASN A 174 -4.33 -14.79 -8.36
C ASN A 174 -5.84 -14.69 -8.21
N THR A 175 -6.35 -15.27 -7.15
CA THR A 175 -7.72 -15.05 -6.67
C THR A 175 -7.71 -14.91 -5.16
N GLY A 176 -8.76 -14.33 -4.60
CA GLY A 176 -8.83 -14.15 -3.16
C GLY A 176 -9.97 -13.24 -2.76
N TYR A 177 -9.85 -12.69 -1.57
CA TYR A 177 -10.91 -11.92 -0.96
C TYR A 177 -10.39 -10.60 -0.38
N ASN A 178 -11.06 -9.50 -0.74
CA ASN A 178 -10.88 -8.21 -0.10
C ASN A 178 -11.87 -8.09 1.06
N PHE A 179 -11.40 -7.61 2.20
CA PHE A 179 -12.23 -7.39 3.38
C PHE A 179 -11.72 -6.21 4.19
N GLY A 180 -12.62 -5.60 4.93
CA GLY A 180 -12.24 -4.50 5.82
C GLY A 180 -13.41 -3.65 6.24
N SER A 181 -13.09 -2.60 6.98
CA SER A 181 -14.07 -1.61 7.42
C SER A 181 -13.46 -0.21 7.42
N ILE A 182 -14.30 0.78 7.14
CA ILE A 182 -13.96 2.19 7.25
C ILE A 182 -14.97 2.83 8.20
N GLN A 183 -14.45 3.61 9.12
CA GLN A 183 -15.22 4.42 10.04
C GLN A 183 -14.92 5.89 9.77
N ASN A 184 -15.97 6.70 9.68
CA ASN A 184 -15.89 8.14 9.56
C ASN A 184 -16.76 8.76 10.65
N SER A 185 -16.29 9.81 11.32
CA SER A 185 -17.11 10.61 12.21
C SER A 185 -16.89 12.09 11.99
N THR A 186 -17.91 12.86 12.27
CA THR A 186 -17.89 14.31 12.30
C THR A 186 -18.54 14.76 13.59
N THR A 187 -17.75 15.37 14.48
CA THR A 187 -18.21 15.92 15.74
C THR A 187 -18.19 17.43 15.63
N THR A 188 -19.29 18.08 16.02
CA THR A 188 -19.38 19.54 16.10
C THR A 188 -19.65 19.92 17.55
N GLU A 189 -18.72 20.65 18.14
CA GLU A 189 -18.74 21.05 19.54
C GLU A 189 -18.80 22.58 19.64
N PHE A 190 -19.59 23.07 20.61
CA PHE A 190 -19.66 24.48 20.96
C PHE A 190 -18.92 24.70 22.26
N THR A 191 -17.90 25.57 22.23
CA THR A 191 -16.93 25.67 23.32
C THR A 191 -17.36 26.66 24.41
N ASP A 192 -18.16 27.64 24.05
CA ASP A 192 -18.47 28.79 24.92
C ASP A 192 -19.97 28.85 25.31
N SER A 193 -20.84 28.02 24.72
CA SER A 193 -22.28 28.02 25.02
C SER A 193 -22.72 26.69 25.61
N LEU A 194 -23.21 26.74 26.85
CA LEU A 194 -23.81 25.59 27.52
C LEU A 194 -25.25 25.27 27.02
N ASP A 195 -25.85 26.21 26.28
CA ASP A 195 -27.26 26.07 25.83
C ASP A 195 -27.39 25.39 24.47
N ILE A 196 -26.29 25.18 23.76
CA ILE A 196 -26.30 24.56 22.44
C ILE A 196 -25.77 23.12 22.54
N ASN A 197 -26.58 22.16 22.07
CA ASN A 197 -26.15 20.77 22.02
C ASN A 197 -25.09 20.55 20.97
N SER A 198 -24.04 19.90 21.36
CA SER A 198 -23.04 19.34 20.44
C SER A 198 -23.63 18.17 19.67
N SER A 199 -23.07 17.86 18.49
CA SER A 199 -23.53 16.76 17.65
C SER A 199 -22.40 15.86 17.21
N ASN A 200 -22.69 14.57 17.09
CA ASN A 200 -21.79 13.58 16.53
C ASN A 200 -22.50 12.79 15.43
N PHE A 201 -21.96 12.82 14.24
CA PHE A 201 -22.33 11.91 13.16
C PHE A 201 -21.25 10.87 12.97
N SER A 202 -21.58 9.61 13.06
CA SER A 202 -20.66 8.51 12.80
C SER A 202 -21.23 7.54 11.76
N ALA A 203 -20.36 7.04 10.89
CA ALA A 203 -20.70 6.05 9.90
C ALA A 203 -19.60 4.97 9.85
N ARG A 204 -19.99 3.71 9.95
CA ARG A 204 -19.12 2.55 9.80
C ARG A 204 -19.59 1.73 8.62
N THR A 205 -18.69 1.50 7.66
CA THR A 205 -18.95 0.67 6.48
C THR A 205 -18.06 -0.56 6.55
N ILE A 206 -18.66 -1.74 6.65
CA ILE A 206 -18.00 -3.04 6.56
C ILE A 206 -18.17 -3.53 5.13
N MET A 207 -17.09 -3.97 4.49
CA MET A 207 -17.13 -4.37 3.09
C MET A 207 -16.26 -5.58 2.79
N GLY A 208 -16.64 -6.34 1.76
CA GLY A 208 -15.85 -7.46 1.29
C GLY A 208 -16.34 -8.05 -0.01
N GLY A 209 -15.43 -8.67 -0.76
CA GLY A 209 -15.72 -9.27 -2.05
C GLY A 209 -14.54 -9.99 -2.67
N PHE A 210 -14.84 -10.84 -3.63
CA PHE A 210 -13.85 -11.59 -4.38
C PHE A 210 -13.15 -10.71 -5.41
N PHE A 211 -11.89 -11.04 -5.69
CA PHE A 211 -11.13 -10.50 -6.81
C PHE A 211 -10.40 -11.60 -7.56
N TRP A 212 -9.99 -11.27 -8.77
CA TRP A 212 -9.09 -12.08 -9.59
C TRP A 212 -8.09 -11.18 -10.31
N GLN A 213 -6.92 -11.74 -10.61
CA GLN A 213 -5.84 -11.06 -11.30
C GLN A 213 -5.12 -12.05 -12.21
N LEU A 214 -5.01 -11.71 -13.49
CA LEU A 214 -4.26 -12.46 -14.48
C LEU A 214 -2.87 -11.84 -14.65
N GLY A 215 -1.91 -12.70 -14.93
CA GLY A 215 -0.54 -12.31 -15.26
C GLY A 215 0.01 -13.06 -16.45
N LEU A 216 0.80 -12.36 -17.24
CA LEU A 216 1.61 -12.92 -18.33
C LEU A 216 3.04 -12.44 -18.14
N LEU A 217 4.01 -13.31 -18.45
CA LEU A 217 5.43 -12.98 -18.47
C LEU A 217 6.10 -13.72 -19.62
N TYR A 218 6.69 -12.98 -20.53
CA TYR A 218 7.50 -13.52 -21.63
C TYR A 218 8.97 -13.26 -21.33
N THR A 219 9.80 -14.29 -21.42
CA THR A 219 11.24 -14.23 -21.17
C THR A 219 12.02 -14.56 -22.45
N HIS A 220 12.72 -13.60 -22.99
CA HIS A 220 13.63 -13.76 -24.11
C HIS A 220 15.07 -13.78 -23.62
N LYS A 221 15.79 -14.85 -23.88
CA LYS A 221 17.25 -14.91 -23.62
C LYS A 221 17.98 -14.27 -24.78
N ILE A 222 18.71 -13.20 -24.52
CA ILE A 222 19.55 -12.52 -25.52
C ILE A 222 20.85 -13.31 -25.71
N ASN A 223 21.43 -13.76 -24.59
CA ASN A 223 22.59 -14.65 -24.54
C ASN A 223 22.52 -15.52 -23.25
N GLU A 224 23.62 -16.19 -22.88
CA GLU A 224 23.65 -17.08 -21.71
C GLU A 224 23.36 -16.32 -20.40
N ASP A 225 23.83 -15.08 -20.28
CA ASP A 225 23.74 -14.26 -19.06
C ASP A 225 22.63 -13.22 -19.12
N MET A 226 22.28 -12.72 -20.31
CA MET A 226 21.32 -11.61 -20.45
C MET A 226 19.95 -12.09 -20.85
N SER A 227 18.94 -11.54 -20.21
CA SER A 227 17.53 -11.79 -20.51
C SER A 227 16.72 -10.50 -20.54
N LEU A 228 15.82 -10.42 -21.54
CA LEU A 228 14.77 -9.41 -21.64
C LEU A 228 13.44 -10.04 -21.27
N LYS A 229 12.73 -9.43 -20.33
CA LYS A 229 11.43 -9.92 -19.88
C LYS A 229 10.38 -8.85 -20.11
N GLY A 230 9.23 -9.27 -20.66
CA GLY A 230 8.05 -8.43 -20.81
C GLY A 230 6.91 -8.99 -19.98
N GLY A 231 6.31 -8.19 -19.14
CA GLY A 231 5.23 -8.58 -18.23
C GLY A 231 3.95 -7.80 -18.49
N VAL A 232 2.81 -8.47 -18.29
CA VAL A 232 1.48 -7.87 -18.28
C VAL A 232 0.73 -8.37 -17.06
N SER A 233 0.04 -7.49 -16.36
CA SER A 233 -0.83 -7.85 -15.26
C SER A 233 -2.16 -7.12 -15.38
N TYR A 234 -3.26 -7.83 -15.15
CA TYR A 234 -4.60 -7.26 -15.17
C TYR A 234 -5.41 -7.76 -13.98
N THR A 235 -5.85 -6.82 -13.15
CA THR A 235 -6.81 -7.09 -12.07
C THR A 235 -8.19 -6.64 -12.54
N GLY A 236 -9.18 -7.54 -12.52
CA GLY A 236 -10.54 -7.24 -12.92
C GLY A 236 -11.22 -6.23 -12.01
N ALA A 237 -12.23 -5.55 -12.53
CA ALA A 237 -13.10 -4.70 -11.72
C ALA A 237 -13.78 -5.54 -10.62
N GLN A 238 -13.96 -4.94 -9.44
CA GLN A 238 -14.43 -5.63 -8.25
C GLN A 238 -15.71 -5.00 -7.74
N SER A 239 -16.64 -5.84 -7.27
CA SER A 239 -17.87 -5.41 -6.60
C SER A 239 -17.88 -5.98 -5.19
N LEU A 240 -17.61 -5.12 -4.22
CA LEU A 240 -17.62 -5.47 -2.81
C LEU A 240 -19.04 -5.31 -2.27
N ARG A 241 -19.54 -6.32 -1.55
CA ARG A 241 -20.76 -6.17 -0.74
C ARG A 241 -20.44 -5.30 0.45
N ALA A 242 -21.30 -4.32 0.73
CA ALA A 242 -21.10 -3.38 1.81
C ALA A 242 -22.33 -3.28 2.71
N LYS A 243 -22.07 -3.14 4.01
CA LYS A 243 -23.05 -2.88 5.06
C LYS A 243 -22.64 -1.59 5.75
N LYS A 244 -23.53 -0.61 5.83
CA LYS A 244 -23.27 0.69 6.43
C LYS A 244 -24.18 0.91 7.63
N GLU A 245 -23.59 1.25 8.76
CA GLU A 245 -24.24 1.69 9.98
C GLU A 245 -23.98 3.19 10.12
N MET A 246 -25.02 3.96 10.33
CA MET A 246 -24.94 5.40 10.56
C MET A 246 -25.63 5.75 11.86
N ARG A 247 -25.07 6.69 12.61
CA ARG A 247 -25.61 7.14 13.88
C ARG A 247 -25.48 8.66 13.97
N TRP A 248 -26.54 9.30 14.36
CA TRP A 248 -26.59 10.71 14.73
C TRP A 248 -26.86 10.79 16.22
N GLU A 249 -26.01 11.54 16.93
CA GLU A 249 -26.08 11.74 18.36
C GLU A 249 -26.04 13.22 18.65
N SER A 250 -26.80 13.67 19.64
CA SER A 250 -26.72 14.98 20.23
C SER A 250 -26.29 14.82 21.69
N TYR A 251 -25.48 15.72 22.22
CA TYR A 251 -24.99 15.60 23.59
C TYR A 251 -24.72 16.96 24.22
N ARG A 252 -24.74 16.99 25.57
CA ARG A 252 -24.37 18.13 26.39
C ARG A 252 -23.46 17.68 27.50
N TYR A 253 -22.45 18.49 27.83
CA TYR A 253 -21.46 18.16 28.84
C TYR A 253 -21.95 18.34 30.28
N ASP A 254 -23.05 19.07 30.47
CA ASP A 254 -23.61 19.45 31.79
C ASP A 254 -24.62 18.44 32.37
N ILE A 255 -24.86 17.33 31.69
CA ILE A 255 -25.87 16.33 32.06
C ILE A 255 -25.21 14.98 32.35
N THR A 256 -25.78 14.24 33.33
CA THR A 256 -25.29 12.93 33.80
C THR A 256 -25.33 11.83 32.73
N ASP A 257 -26.21 11.96 31.74
CA ASP A 257 -26.25 11.12 30.53
C ASP A 257 -26.07 12.03 29.29
N PRO A 258 -24.83 12.27 28.88
CA PRO A 258 -24.50 13.30 27.90
C PRO A 258 -24.95 12.98 26.46
N TYR A 259 -25.30 11.74 26.15
CA TYR A 259 -25.60 11.34 24.78
C TYR A 259 -27.08 11.04 24.56
N PHE A 260 -27.67 11.78 23.64
CA PHE A 260 -29.01 11.52 23.12
C PHE A 260 -28.89 11.00 21.68
N GLN A 261 -29.33 9.78 21.42
CA GLN A 261 -29.41 9.28 20.06
C GLN A 261 -30.58 9.96 19.36
N VAL A 262 -30.30 10.68 18.28
CA VAL A 262 -31.33 11.37 17.47
C VAL A 262 -31.89 10.43 16.42
N ASP A 263 -31.00 9.68 15.72
CA ASP A 263 -31.39 8.72 14.70
C ASP A 263 -30.29 7.67 14.48
N SER A 264 -30.68 6.48 14.03
CA SER A 264 -29.74 5.46 13.62
C SER A 264 -30.28 4.66 12.45
N VAL A 265 -29.45 4.44 11.46
CA VAL A 265 -29.72 3.51 10.36
C VAL A 265 -28.73 2.37 10.46
N VAL A 266 -29.25 1.18 10.74
CA VAL A 266 -28.49 -0.04 10.83
C VAL A 266 -28.78 -0.88 9.58
N ASP A 267 -27.74 -1.56 9.05
CA ASP A 267 -27.87 -2.52 7.94
C ASP A 267 -28.25 -1.93 6.58
N ALA A 268 -27.91 -0.67 6.30
CA ALA A 268 -27.97 -0.17 4.94
C ALA A 268 -27.03 -0.99 4.04
N LYS A 269 -27.60 -1.93 3.29
CA LYS A 269 -26.86 -2.81 2.39
C LYS A 269 -26.63 -2.14 1.04
N GLY A 270 -25.45 -2.35 0.46
CA GLY A 270 -25.10 -1.78 -0.84
C GLY A 270 -23.85 -2.47 -1.43
N LYS A 271 -23.30 -1.81 -2.44
CA LYS A 271 -22.09 -2.28 -3.13
C LYS A 271 -21.10 -1.15 -3.26
N ILE A 272 -19.80 -1.51 -3.22
CA ILE A 272 -18.71 -0.62 -3.55
C ILE A 272 -18.00 -1.21 -4.78
N GLN A 273 -17.97 -0.44 -5.86
CA GLN A 273 -17.36 -0.84 -7.13
C GLN A 273 -15.96 -0.22 -7.22
N ILE A 274 -14.95 -1.08 -7.32
CA ILE A 274 -13.55 -0.70 -7.52
C ILE A 274 -13.18 -1.01 -8.96
N PRO A 275 -12.62 -0.06 -9.72
CA PRO A 275 -12.25 -0.28 -11.12
C PRO A 275 -11.14 -1.31 -11.27
N GLY A 276 -11.04 -1.88 -12.47
CA GLY A 276 -9.92 -2.74 -12.85
C GLY A 276 -8.62 -1.95 -13.00
N GLN A 277 -7.51 -2.66 -12.92
CA GLN A 277 -6.16 -2.12 -13.06
C GLN A 277 -5.37 -2.95 -14.06
N ALA A 278 -4.70 -2.30 -15.00
CA ALA A 278 -3.75 -2.90 -15.93
C ALA A 278 -2.34 -2.39 -15.63
N ALA A 279 -1.35 -3.25 -15.83
CA ALA A 279 0.05 -2.88 -15.73
C ALA A 279 0.88 -3.61 -16.79
N LEU A 280 1.85 -2.91 -17.37
CA LEU A 280 2.83 -3.39 -18.33
C LEU A 280 4.21 -3.15 -17.76
N GLY A 281 5.14 -4.07 -17.98
CA GLY A 281 6.51 -3.94 -17.50
C GLY A 281 7.53 -4.56 -18.44
N LEU A 282 8.69 -3.96 -18.47
CA LEU A 282 9.88 -4.49 -19.14
C LEU A 282 11.04 -4.55 -18.15
N MET A 283 11.82 -5.62 -18.23
CA MET A 283 12.99 -5.83 -17.38
C MET A 283 14.12 -6.42 -18.23
N LEU A 284 15.26 -5.78 -18.22
CA LEU A 284 16.52 -6.29 -18.76
C LEU A 284 17.44 -6.65 -17.59
N SER A 285 17.97 -7.86 -17.59
CA SER A 285 18.83 -8.34 -16.52
C SER A 285 20.02 -9.13 -17.06
N GLN A 286 21.15 -9.06 -16.34
CA GLN A 286 22.34 -9.88 -16.57
C GLN A 286 22.62 -10.71 -15.33
N GLY A 287 22.17 -11.97 -15.36
CA GLY A 287 22.27 -12.88 -14.23
C GLY A 287 21.77 -12.27 -12.92
N ASP A 288 22.55 -12.45 -11.86
CA ASP A 288 22.32 -11.83 -10.55
C ASP A 288 23.07 -10.50 -10.38
N TYR A 289 23.80 -10.04 -11.43
CA TYR A 289 24.71 -8.91 -11.34
C TYR A 289 23.98 -7.58 -11.41
N TRP A 290 23.13 -7.36 -12.40
CA TRP A 290 22.33 -6.16 -12.51
C TRP A 290 21.00 -6.39 -13.22
N GLN A 291 20.06 -5.53 -12.92
CA GLN A 291 18.77 -5.45 -13.61
C GLN A 291 18.31 -4.01 -13.72
N VAL A 292 17.63 -3.68 -14.81
CA VAL A 292 16.99 -2.40 -15.05
C VAL A 292 15.62 -2.63 -15.68
N GLY A 293 14.63 -1.85 -15.27
CA GLY A 293 13.29 -2.04 -15.78
C GLY A 293 12.45 -0.78 -15.74
N ALA A 294 11.31 -0.88 -16.41
CA ALA A 294 10.28 0.15 -16.45
C ALA A 294 8.90 -0.47 -16.41
N ASP A 295 8.00 0.13 -15.64
CA ASP A 295 6.60 -0.26 -15.54
C ASP A 295 5.68 0.90 -15.83
N LEU A 296 4.55 0.62 -16.45
CA LEU A 296 3.40 1.53 -16.61
C LEU A 296 2.17 0.85 -16.03
N SER A 297 1.50 1.52 -15.09
CA SER A 297 0.22 1.05 -14.55
C SER A 297 -0.88 2.08 -14.75
N MET A 298 -2.10 1.61 -15.01
CA MET A 298 -3.25 2.46 -15.24
C MET A 298 -4.53 1.85 -14.66
N SER A 299 -5.42 2.74 -14.18
CA SER A 299 -6.74 2.39 -13.68
C SER A 299 -7.68 3.60 -13.82
N ASP A 300 -8.92 3.36 -14.22
CA ASP A 300 -9.91 4.41 -14.37
C ASP A 300 -10.84 4.50 -13.15
N TRP A 301 -10.41 5.28 -12.15
CA TRP A 301 -11.16 5.47 -10.91
C TRP A 301 -12.40 6.36 -11.07
N SER A 302 -12.64 6.98 -12.22
CA SER A 302 -13.92 7.66 -12.49
C SER A 302 -15.11 6.70 -12.48
N ASN A 303 -14.84 5.39 -12.62
CA ASN A 303 -15.82 4.31 -12.52
C ASN A 303 -16.05 3.80 -11.10
N PHE A 304 -15.37 4.35 -10.10
CA PHE A 304 -15.61 4.03 -8.69
C PHE A 304 -17.03 4.44 -8.29
N ARG A 305 -17.73 3.55 -7.58
CA ARG A 305 -19.05 3.83 -7.01
C ARG A 305 -19.12 3.29 -5.59
N SER A 306 -19.66 4.09 -4.70
CA SER A 306 -20.00 3.70 -3.33
C SER A 306 -21.48 3.92 -3.12
N TYR A 307 -22.25 2.84 -2.93
CA TYR A 307 -23.71 2.91 -2.86
C TYR A 307 -24.30 3.68 -4.07
N GLU A 308 -23.80 3.37 -5.27
CA GLU A 308 -24.17 3.98 -6.55
C GLU A 308 -23.73 5.45 -6.73
N GLN A 309 -23.16 6.07 -5.70
CA GLN A 309 -22.65 7.42 -5.76
C GLN A 309 -21.20 7.46 -6.26
N ALA A 310 -20.91 8.40 -7.14
CA ALA A 310 -19.54 8.68 -7.59
C ALA A 310 -18.78 9.47 -6.52
N ASP A 311 -17.47 9.33 -6.50
CA ASP A 311 -16.58 10.15 -5.69
C ASP A 311 -15.67 11.03 -6.57
N SER A 312 -14.91 11.92 -5.96
CA SER A 312 -13.99 12.85 -6.65
C SER A 312 -12.72 12.15 -7.17
N PHE A 313 -12.91 11.17 -8.06
CA PHE A 313 -11.84 10.39 -8.63
C PHE A 313 -11.71 10.58 -10.14
N GLY A 314 -10.50 10.36 -10.64
CA GLY A 314 -10.16 10.42 -12.05
C GLY A 314 -9.37 9.21 -12.54
N LYS A 315 -8.80 9.32 -13.72
CA LYS A 315 -7.89 8.31 -14.23
C LYS A 315 -6.56 8.39 -13.50
N GLN A 316 -6.07 7.23 -13.06
CA GLN A 316 -4.76 7.06 -12.47
C GLN A 316 -3.82 6.44 -13.48
N PHE A 317 -2.61 6.97 -13.59
CA PHE A 317 -1.51 6.30 -14.26
C PHE A 317 -0.22 6.54 -13.50
N MET A 318 0.68 5.56 -13.51
CA MET A 318 2.01 5.66 -12.88
C MET A 318 3.04 5.05 -13.81
N PHE A 319 4.06 5.81 -14.09
CA PHE A 319 5.30 5.36 -14.73
C PHE A 319 6.36 5.16 -13.66
N LYS A 320 7.08 4.06 -13.75
CA LYS A 320 8.14 3.68 -12.81
C LYS A 320 9.36 3.26 -13.61
N PHE A 321 10.54 3.66 -13.15
CA PHE A 321 11.81 3.28 -13.74
C PHE A 321 12.83 3.05 -12.64
N GLY A 322 13.66 2.01 -12.77
CA GLY A 322 14.68 1.75 -11.78
C GLY A 322 15.48 0.50 -12.07
N GLY A 323 16.46 0.27 -11.22
CA GLY A 323 17.36 -0.88 -11.36
C GLY A 323 18.04 -1.27 -10.06
N ALA A 324 18.73 -2.37 -10.14
CA ALA A 324 19.52 -2.95 -9.07
C ALA A 324 20.85 -3.46 -9.58
N ILE A 325 21.88 -3.39 -8.73
CA ILE A 325 23.19 -3.96 -8.98
C ILE A 325 23.72 -4.70 -7.75
N THR A 326 24.26 -5.90 -7.95
CA THR A 326 24.97 -6.70 -6.94
C THR A 326 26.37 -6.94 -7.46
N PRO A 327 27.39 -6.20 -7.00
CA PRO A 327 28.72 -6.21 -7.62
C PRO A 327 29.38 -7.59 -7.70
N ASP A 328 29.23 -8.43 -6.68
CA ASP A 328 29.73 -9.81 -6.67
C ASP A 328 29.08 -10.59 -5.52
N ILE A 329 28.03 -11.34 -5.83
CA ILE A 329 27.27 -12.12 -4.85
C ILE A 329 28.10 -13.23 -4.18
N ASN A 330 29.18 -13.68 -4.82
CA ASN A 330 30.05 -14.77 -4.35
C ASN A 330 31.30 -14.26 -3.62
N SER A 331 31.47 -12.94 -3.48
CA SER A 331 32.66 -12.36 -2.82
C SER A 331 32.84 -12.90 -1.41
N VAL A 332 33.99 -13.50 -1.12
CA VAL A 332 34.32 -14.07 0.21
C VAL A 332 34.87 -12.98 1.14
N ASN A 333 35.75 -12.13 0.61
CA ASN A 333 36.54 -11.20 1.41
C ASN A 333 35.89 -9.80 1.56
N ASN A 334 34.93 -9.47 0.72
CA ASN A 334 34.32 -8.14 0.76
C ASN A 334 32.78 -8.24 0.82
N TYR A 335 32.26 -7.98 2.00
CA TYR A 335 30.82 -8.07 2.27
C TYR A 335 29.99 -7.07 1.45
N TRP A 336 30.53 -5.86 1.21
CA TRP A 336 29.84 -4.82 0.42
C TRP A 336 29.57 -5.25 -1.02
N LYS A 337 30.43 -6.08 -1.61
CA LYS A 337 30.23 -6.60 -2.96
C LYS A 337 29.04 -7.55 -3.07
N ARG A 338 28.62 -8.18 -1.97
CA ARG A 338 27.45 -9.08 -1.92
C ARG A 338 26.13 -8.35 -1.72
N MET A 339 26.20 -7.06 -1.37
CA MET A 339 24.99 -6.26 -1.16
C MET A 339 24.38 -5.86 -2.49
N THR A 340 23.05 -5.80 -2.53
CA THR A 340 22.30 -5.31 -3.68
C THR A 340 21.94 -3.86 -3.47
N PHE A 341 22.43 -2.99 -4.34
CA PHE A 341 22.10 -1.56 -4.36
C PHE A 341 20.97 -1.33 -5.36
N ARG A 342 19.99 -0.52 -4.99
CA ARG A 342 18.81 -0.24 -5.81
C ARG A 342 18.56 1.25 -5.86
N ALA A 343 18.12 1.72 -7.03
CA ALA A 343 17.65 3.08 -7.21
C ALA A 343 16.48 3.12 -8.21
N GLY A 344 15.59 4.07 -8.02
CA GLY A 344 14.48 4.23 -8.95
C GLY A 344 13.74 5.54 -8.78
N VAL A 345 12.87 5.79 -9.74
CA VAL A 345 12.00 6.97 -9.79
C VAL A 345 10.61 6.54 -10.20
N TYR A 346 9.62 7.28 -9.77
CA TYR A 346 8.26 7.12 -10.26
C TYR A 346 7.60 8.48 -10.45
N THR A 347 6.68 8.54 -11.40
CA THR A 347 5.87 9.74 -11.66
C THR A 347 4.53 9.36 -12.27
N GLY A 348 3.50 10.15 -12.00
CA GLY A 348 2.19 9.90 -12.56
C GLY A 348 1.09 10.79 -11.98
N GLN A 349 -0.14 10.40 -12.27
CA GLN A 349 -1.33 11.02 -11.73
C GLN A 349 -1.98 10.13 -10.69
N ASP A 350 -2.37 10.75 -9.58
CA ASP A 350 -3.13 10.11 -8.51
C ASP A 350 -4.60 9.97 -8.91
N LEU A 351 -5.30 9.06 -8.22
CA LEU A 351 -6.74 8.88 -8.42
C LEU A 351 -7.57 10.07 -7.92
N VAL A 352 -7.11 10.77 -6.87
CA VAL A 352 -7.87 11.87 -6.25
C VAL A 352 -7.85 13.11 -7.14
N ARG A 353 -9.02 13.70 -7.34
CA ARG A 353 -9.20 14.98 -8.02
C ARG A 353 -9.72 16.02 -7.03
N LEU A 354 -9.05 17.17 -6.97
CA LEU A 354 -9.50 18.32 -6.19
C LEU A 354 -9.81 19.47 -7.14
N ASN A 355 -10.97 20.09 -6.98
CA ASN A 355 -11.41 21.20 -7.85
C ASN A 355 -11.30 20.88 -9.35
N GLY A 356 -11.62 19.62 -9.73
CA GLY A 356 -11.55 19.18 -11.13
C GLY A 356 -10.15 18.79 -11.62
N THR A 357 -9.08 19.04 -10.85
CA THR A 357 -7.69 18.73 -11.22
C THR A 357 -7.20 17.46 -10.52
N SER A 358 -6.57 16.54 -11.26
CA SER A 358 -5.94 15.36 -10.70
C SER A 358 -4.65 15.72 -9.99
N LEU A 359 -4.40 15.13 -8.83
CA LEU A 359 -3.15 15.31 -8.11
C LEU A 359 -2.01 14.60 -8.84
N SER A 360 -0.84 15.24 -8.91
CA SER A 360 0.38 14.58 -9.36
C SER A 360 1.04 13.82 -8.21
N ARG A 361 1.73 12.74 -8.53
CA ARG A 361 2.57 12.00 -7.60
C ARG A 361 3.90 11.66 -8.24
N SER A 362 5.01 11.97 -7.56
CA SER A 362 6.35 11.66 -8.03
C SER A 362 7.28 11.38 -6.85
N GLY A 363 8.34 10.61 -7.09
CA GLY A 363 9.34 10.35 -6.07
C GLY A 363 10.57 9.63 -6.60
N ILE A 364 11.55 9.59 -5.72
CA ILE A 364 12.82 8.85 -5.90
C ILE A 364 12.96 7.82 -4.78
N THR A 365 13.57 6.70 -5.08
CA THR A 365 13.80 5.63 -4.12
C THR A 365 15.26 5.19 -4.15
N VAL A 366 15.77 4.81 -2.99
CA VAL A 366 17.07 4.18 -2.83
C VAL A 366 16.91 2.96 -1.94
N GLY A 367 17.45 1.83 -2.33
CA GLY A 367 17.30 0.57 -1.63
C GLY A 367 18.61 -0.16 -1.43
N LEU A 368 18.65 -0.94 -0.36
CA LEU A 368 19.78 -1.78 0.00
C LEU A 368 19.28 -3.18 0.34
N GLY A 369 19.85 -4.19 -0.30
CA GLY A 369 19.63 -5.59 0.03
C GLY A 369 20.85 -6.15 0.74
N TYR A 370 20.67 -6.56 2.00
CA TYR A 370 21.72 -7.07 2.85
C TYR A 370 21.57 -8.60 3.02
N PRO A 371 22.44 -9.43 2.44
CA PRO A 371 22.40 -10.87 2.66
C PRO A 371 22.82 -11.20 4.09
N ILE A 372 21.91 -11.81 4.88
CA ILE A 372 22.16 -12.08 6.30
C ILE A 372 23.05 -13.33 6.45
N ARG A 373 22.63 -14.42 5.85
CA ARG A 373 23.36 -15.70 5.90
C ARG A 373 22.93 -16.58 4.75
N ARG A 374 23.89 -17.29 4.17
CA ARG A 374 23.66 -18.35 3.21
C ARG A 374 24.12 -19.66 3.85
N THR A 375 23.20 -20.61 3.98
CA THR A 375 23.49 -22.01 4.31
C THR A 375 23.12 -22.88 3.13
N ASN A 376 23.44 -24.18 3.16
CA ASN A 376 23.08 -25.08 2.07
C ASN A 376 21.57 -25.11 1.76
N ASN A 377 20.74 -24.82 2.78
CA ASN A 377 19.27 -24.97 2.68
C ASN A 377 18.49 -23.65 2.92
N SER A 378 19.16 -22.54 3.22
CA SER A 378 18.45 -21.28 3.49
C SER A 378 19.26 -20.04 3.09
N ILE A 379 18.55 -19.06 2.58
CA ILE A 379 19.10 -17.73 2.24
C ILE A 379 18.24 -16.70 2.97
N GLY A 380 18.87 -15.87 3.79
CA GLY A 380 18.24 -14.72 4.41
C GLY A 380 18.67 -13.42 3.73
N GLN A 381 17.74 -12.50 3.52
CA GLN A 381 18.03 -11.17 3.01
C GLN A 381 17.19 -10.13 3.75
N LEU A 382 17.83 -9.06 4.22
CA LEU A 382 17.17 -7.88 4.74
C LEU A 382 17.17 -6.81 3.64
N ASN A 383 15.98 -6.28 3.30
CA ASN A 383 15.85 -5.19 2.37
C ASN A 383 15.41 -3.92 3.12
N ALA A 384 16.13 -2.83 2.91
CA ALA A 384 15.80 -1.51 3.44
C ALA A 384 15.65 -0.53 2.27
N VAL A 385 14.64 0.33 2.33
CA VAL A 385 14.34 1.31 1.28
C VAL A 385 14.01 2.65 1.92
N LEU A 386 14.56 3.70 1.33
CA LEU A 386 14.18 5.08 1.58
C LEU A 386 13.46 5.62 0.33
N GLU A 387 12.32 6.23 0.55
CA GLU A 387 11.50 6.86 -0.49
C GLU A 387 11.27 8.32 -0.15
N PHE A 388 11.52 9.20 -1.11
CA PHE A 388 11.24 10.62 -1.02
C PHE A 388 10.32 11.00 -2.18
N GLY A 389 9.15 11.52 -1.86
CA GLY A 389 8.15 11.84 -2.89
C GLY A 389 7.26 13.01 -2.51
N ASN A 390 6.55 13.49 -3.51
CA ASN A 390 5.55 14.54 -3.40
C ASN A 390 4.21 14.06 -3.93
N ARG A 391 3.13 14.58 -3.36
CA ARG A 391 1.76 14.34 -3.80
C ARG A 391 0.98 15.65 -3.76
N GLY A 392 0.42 16.05 -4.91
CA GLY A 392 -0.29 17.32 -5.07
C GLY A 392 0.63 18.53 -5.20
N THR A 393 0.02 19.71 -5.20
CA THR A 393 0.69 21.01 -5.26
C THR A 393 0.06 21.99 -4.28
N LEU A 394 0.72 23.10 -3.98
CA LEU A 394 0.19 24.13 -3.06
C LEU A 394 -1.13 24.76 -3.55
N ASN A 395 -1.35 24.79 -4.87
CA ASN A 395 -2.53 25.41 -5.46
C ASN A 395 -3.69 24.44 -5.67
N ASN A 396 -3.43 23.12 -5.67
CA ASN A 396 -4.41 22.09 -6.02
C ASN A 396 -4.46 20.94 -4.97
N GLY A 397 -3.98 21.17 -3.78
CA GLY A 397 -4.05 20.20 -2.69
C GLY A 397 -2.72 19.74 -2.16
#